data_136a7852079853fadd6fb3984bd7c70f
#
_entry.id   136a7852079853fadd6fb3984bd7c70f
#
_cell.length_a   1.000
_cell.length_b   1.000
_cell.length_c   1.000
_cell.angle_alpha   90.00
_cell.angle_beta   90.00
_cell.angle_gamma   90.00
#
_symmetry.space_group_name_H-M   'P 1'
#
loop_
_entity.id
_entity.type
_entity.pdbx_description
1 polymer ?
#
loop_
_entity_poly.entity_id
_entity_poly.type
_entity_poly.pdbx_seq_one_letter_code
_entity_poly.pdbx_strand_id
1 'polypeptide(L)'
;GPGSFTGLRIGLGFAKGLALGLKIPIIPVPTLQILALSHKKIFSKENFNVCLHSHKKIIYHQIFSSGKPLDKVKAVEWDKIDHKKKGLHYGCDHLIGSQNYTSILPSLDTLVDLANQFKEKWILKDFDFLVPNYVSSFKVN
;
A
#
# COMPACT_ATOMS: atom_id res chain seq x y z
N GLY A 1 -2.53 -3.45 3.89
CA GLY A 1 -2.91 -3.84 2.52
C GLY A 1 -3.13 -2.65 1.62
N PRO A 2 -3.27 -2.91 0.33
CA PRO A 2 -3.25 -4.22 -0.30
C PRO A 2 -1.89 -4.89 -0.31
N GLY A 3 -1.86 -6.16 -0.71
CA GLY A 3 -0.64 -6.98 -0.79
C GLY A 3 -0.93 -8.45 -1.03
N SER A 4 0.07 -9.31 -0.82
CA SER A 4 -0.07 -10.76 -0.92
C SER A 4 -1.20 -11.26 -0.01
N PHE A 5 -2.15 -11.99 -0.57
CA PHE A 5 -3.31 -12.51 0.16
C PHE A 5 -2.92 -13.36 1.38
N THR A 6 -2.02 -14.30 1.18
CA THR A 6 -1.50 -15.16 2.26
C THR A 6 -0.68 -14.35 3.26
N GLY A 7 0.22 -13.50 2.76
CA GLY A 7 1.08 -12.67 3.60
C GLY A 7 0.29 -11.71 4.50
N LEU A 8 -0.76 -11.07 3.96
CA LEU A 8 -1.62 -10.18 4.74
C LEU A 8 -2.37 -10.93 5.85
N ARG A 9 -2.87 -12.14 5.58
CA ARG A 9 -3.57 -12.95 6.59
C ARG A 9 -2.64 -13.40 7.71
N ILE A 10 -1.47 -13.93 7.35
CA ILE A 10 -0.47 -14.36 8.34
C ILE A 10 -0.01 -13.18 9.17
N GLY A 11 0.38 -12.07 8.51
CA GLY A 11 0.87 -10.87 9.19
C GLY A 11 -0.17 -10.25 10.12
N LEU A 12 -1.43 -10.16 9.67
CA LEU A 12 -2.51 -9.64 10.51
C LEU A 12 -2.83 -10.58 11.67
N GLY A 13 -2.88 -11.89 11.46
CA GLY A 13 -3.10 -12.87 12.51
C GLY A 13 -2.02 -12.81 13.59
N PHE A 14 -0.75 -12.71 13.17
CA PHE A 14 0.38 -12.53 14.07
C PHE A 14 0.26 -11.21 14.86
N ALA A 15 -0.02 -10.09 14.17
CA ALA A 15 -0.17 -8.79 14.82
C ALA A 15 -1.32 -8.78 15.83
N LYS A 16 -2.47 -9.39 15.51
CA LYS A 16 -3.59 -9.56 16.45
C LYS A 16 -3.22 -10.40 17.66
N GLY A 17 -2.51 -11.52 17.45
CA GLY A 17 -2.06 -12.37 18.56
C GLY A 17 -1.13 -11.63 19.52
N LEU A 18 -0.16 -10.88 18.98
CA LEU A 18 0.73 -10.04 19.82
C LEU A 18 -0.05 -8.94 20.55
N ALA A 19 -0.92 -8.23 19.84
CA ALA A 19 -1.71 -7.14 20.42
C ALA A 19 -2.61 -7.64 21.56
N LEU A 20 -3.24 -8.80 21.39
CA LEU A 20 -4.08 -9.43 22.40
C LEU A 20 -3.25 -9.86 23.62
N GLY A 21 -2.13 -10.56 23.40
CA GLY A 21 -1.27 -11.03 24.47
C GLY A 21 -0.64 -9.91 25.28
N LEU A 22 -0.26 -8.81 24.64
CA LEU A 22 0.36 -7.64 25.26
C LEU A 22 -0.65 -6.58 25.71
N LYS A 23 -1.95 -6.75 25.41
CA LYS A 23 -3.03 -5.78 25.69
C LYS A 23 -2.74 -4.39 25.12
N ILE A 24 -2.22 -4.34 23.89
CA ILE A 24 -1.91 -3.09 23.17
C ILE A 24 -2.80 -2.92 21.94
N PRO A 25 -3.08 -1.69 21.49
CA PRO A 25 -3.86 -1.44 20.29
C PRO A 25 -3.07 -1.73 19.00
N ILE A 26 -3.79 -1.79 17.87
CA ILE A 26 -3.20 -1.92 16.53
C ILE A 26 -3.37 -0.61 15.76
N ILE A 27 -2.35 -0.22 14.99
CA ILE A 27 -2.42 0.89 14.03
C ILE A 27 -2.23 0.31 12.62
N PRO A 28 -3.30 0.15 11.83
CA PRO A 28 -3.20 -0.34 10.46
C PRO A 28 -2.71 0.76 9.52
N VAL A 29 -1.55 0.58 8.89
CA VAL A 29 -0.98 1.53 7.94
C VAL A 29 -1.18 1.04 6.49
N PRO A 30 -1.76 1.85 5.57
CA PRO A 30 -1.98 1.45 4.18
C PRO A 30 -0.66 1.24 3.41
N THR A 31 -0.52 0.11 2.72
CA THR A 31 0.73 -0.28 2.03
C THR A 31 1.13 0.73 0.95
N LEU A 32 0.20 1.19 0.10
CA LEU A 32 0.53 2.15 -0.96
C LEU A 32 0.92 3.52 -0.40
N GLN A 33 0.44 3.89 0.78
CA GLN A 33 0.86 5.13 1.43
C GLN A 33 2.29 5.03 1.98
N ILE A 34 2.69 3.86 2.49
CA ILE A 34 4.09 3.61 2.86
C ILE A 34 4.97 3.75 1.62
N LEU A 35 4.61 3.10 0.51
CA LEU A 35 5.37 3.19 -0.75
C LEU A 35 5.47 4.64 -1.25
N ALA A 36 4.35 5.37 -1.27
CA ALA A 36 4.31 6.76 -1.72
C ALA A 36 5.28 7.67 -0.95
N LEU A 37 5.41 7.45 0.36
CA LEU A 37 6.22 8.29 1.25
C LEU A 37 7.63 7.76 1.50
N SER A 38 7.93 6.51 1.15
CA SER A 38 9.28 5.95 1.26
C SER A 38 10.29 6.65 0.33
N HIS A 39 9.83 7.44 -0.64
CA HIS A 39 10.68 8.22 -1.55
C HIS A 39 10.43 9.72 -1.43
N LYS A 40 10.79 10.30 -0.30
CA LYS A 40 10.50 11.69 0.11
C LYS A 40 10.95 12.79 -0.87
N LYS A 41 11.88 12.52 -1.82
CA LYS A 41 12.54 13.58 -2.63
C LYS A 41 11.99 13.80 -4.04
N ILE A 42 11.25 12.86 -4.64
CA ILE A 42 10.97 12.91 -6.08
C ILE A 42 9.66 13.61 -6.46
N PHE A 43 8.63 13.61 -5.61
CA PHE A 43 7.29 13.98 -6.02
C PHE A 43 6.59 15.01 -5.12
N SER A 44 7.30 16.05 -4.70
CA SER A 44 6.77 17.02 -3.71
C SER A 44 5.56 17.84 -4.19
N LYS A 45 5.33 17.99 -5.51
CA LYS A 45 4.26 18.84 -6.05
C LYS A 45 3.46 18.25 -7.21
N GLU A 46 3.94 17.21 -7.87
CA GLU A 46 3.26 16.58 -9.02
C GLU A 46 2.43 15.37 -8.62
N ASN A 47 1.39 15.09 -9.41
CA ASN A 47 0.64 13.84 -9.27
C ASN A 47 1.46 12.68 -9.82
N PHE A 48 1.53 11.58 -9.09
CA PHE A 48 2.28 10.41 -9.49
C PHE A 48 1.53 9.10 -9.19
N ASN A 49 1.84 8.08 -9.97
CA ASN A 49 1.30 6.75 -9.77
C ASN A 49 2.05 6.00 -8.67
N VAL A 50 1.34 5.24 -7.84
CA VAL A 50 1.93 4.25 -6.95
C VAL A 50 1.34 2.89 -7.29
N CYS A 51 2.22 1.96 -7.63
CA CYS A 51 1.87 0.65 -8.15
C CYS A 51 2.49 -0.46 -7.28
N LEU A 52 1.69 -1.44 -6.92
CA LEU A 52 2.13 -2.65 -6.24
C LEU A 52 1.68 -3.85 -7.06
N HIS A 53 2.62 -4.72 -7.43
CA HIS A 53 2.29 -5.92 -8.20
C HIS A 53 1.36 -6.85 -7.41
N SER A 54 0.36 -7.38 -8.08
CA SER A 54 -0.54 -8.39 -7.55
C SER A 54 -0.27 -9.76 -8.20
N HIS A 55 -0.66 -9.94 -9.45
CA HIS A 55 -0.40 -11.16 -10.22
C HIS A 55 -0.55 -10.89 -11.73
N LYS A 56 0.17 -11.60 -12.56
CA LYS A 56 0.16 -11.41 -14.03
C LYS A 56 0.37 -9.93 -14.38
N LYS A 57 -0.57 -9.30 -15.07
CA LYS A 57 -0.59 -7.87 -15.40
C LYS A 57 -1.42 -7.02 -14.41
N ILE A 58 -1.98 -7.62 -13.37
CA ILE A 58 -2.80 -6.91 -12.39
C ILE A 58 -1.91 -6.27 -11.32
N ILE A 59 -2.17 -5.01 -11.06
CA ILE A 59 -1.53 -4.21 -10.04
C ILE A 59 -2.56 -3.58 -9.10
N TYR A 60 -2.17 -3.31 -7.87
CA TYR A 60 -2.84 -2.35 -7.02
C TYR A 60 -2.30 -0.97 -7.33
N HIS A 61 -3.19 -0.05 -7.67
CA HIS A 61 -2.84 1.29 -8.14
C HIS A 61 -3.57 2.35 -7.35
N GLN A 62 -2.88 3.46 -7.10
CA GLN A 62 -3.44 4.66 -6.49
C GLN A 62 -2.63 5.88 -6.94
N ILE A 63 -3.30 7.03 -7.14
CA ILE A 63 -2.66 8.30 -7.48
C ILE A 63 -2.39 9.10 -6.21
N PHE A 64 -1.21 9.68 -6.12
CA PHE A 64 -0.79 10.53 -5.01
C PHE A 64 -0.38 11.92 -5.48
N SER A 65 -0.54 12.91 -4.61
CA SER A 65 0.03 14.25 -4.73
C SER A 65 0.48 14.74 -3.36
N SER A 66 1.69 15.27 -3.27
CA SER A 66 2.26 15.76 -1.99
C SER A 66 2.11 14.76 -0.83
N GLY A 67 2.31 13.47 -1.13
CA GLY A 67 2.20 12.39 -0.14
C GLY A 67 0.77 12.02 0.30
N LYS A 68 -0.26 12.64 -0.29
CA LYS A 68 -1.67 12.34 0.01
C LYS A 68 -2.31 11.57 -1.15
N PRO A 69 -3.14 10.55 -0.87
CA PRO A 69 -3.88 9.85 -1.90
C PRO A 69 -4.95 10.78 -2.50
N LEU A 70 -5.06 10.79 -3.83
CA LEU A 70 -6.07 11.56 -4.58
C LEU A 70 -7.30 10.74 -4.94
N ASP A 71 -7.16 9.42 -5.00
CA ASP A 71 -8.25 8.52 -5.33
C ASP A 71 -8.25 7.29 -4.40
N LYS A 72 -9.22 6.39 -4.59
CA LYS A 72 -9.25 5.11 -3.88
C LYS A 72 -8.32 4.12 -4.56
N VAL A 73 -7.68 3.25 -3.78
CA VAL A 73 -6.90 2.14 -4.31
C VAL A 73 -7.77 1.22 -5.18
N LYS A 74 -7.23 0.80 -6.34
CA LYS A 74 -7.91 -0.05 -7.32
C LYS A 74 -7.02 -1.22 -7.71
N ALA A 75 -7.62 -2.36 -8.05
CA ALA A 75 -6.96 -3.44 -8.76
C ALA A 75 -7.25 -3.26 -10.25
N VAL A 76 -6.21 -3.02 -11.06
CA VAL A 76 -6.33 -2.71 -12.49
C VAL A 76 -5.23 -3.40 -13.29
N GLU A 77 -5.44 -3.59 -14.57
CA GLU A 77 -4.38 -4.03 -15.48
C GLU A 77 -3.36 -2.91 -15.69
N TRP A 78 -2.07 -3.28 -15.77
CA TRP A 78 -0.97 -2.36 -15.99
C TRP A 78 -1.22 -1.43 -17.19
N ASP A 79 -1.68 -2.00 -18.30
CA ASP A 79 -1.88 -1.28 -19.56
C ASP A 79 -3.06 -0.27 -19.52
N LYS A 80 -3.87 -0.27 -18.44
CA LYS A 80 -5.05 0.60 -18.30
C LYS A 80 -4.81 1.85 -17.43
N ILE A 81 -3.61 2.04 -16.90
CA ILE A 81 -3.28 3.25 -16.15
C ILE A 81 -2.60 4.31 -17.04
N ASP A 82 -2.65 5.56 -16.61
CA ASP A 82 -2.00 6.67 -17.33
C ASP A 82 -0.48 6.67 -17.08
N HIS A 83 0.28 6.12 -18.00
CA HIS A 83 1.74 6.05 -17.95
C HIS A 83 2.47 7.34 -18.34
N LYS A 84 1.76 8.40 -18.71
CA LYS A 84 2.38 9.73 -18.89
C LYS A 84 2.85 10.31 -17.57
N LYS A 85 2.23 9.90 -16.47
CA LYS A 85 2.68 10.25 -15.13
C LYS A 85 3.88 9.41 -14.72
N LYS A 86 4.83 10.03 -14.04
CA LYS A 86 5.88 9.33 -13.31
C LYS A 86 5.27 8.43 -12.25
N GLY A 87 5.99 7.42 -11.80
CA GLY A 87 5.46 6.53 -10.78
C GLY A 87 6.51 5.89 -9.87
N LEU A 88 6.02 5.40 -8.76
CA LEU A 88 6.72 4.48 -7.88
C LEU A 88 6.12 3.09 -8.01
N HIS A 89 6.93 2.07 -7.94
CA HIS A 89 6.42 0.70 -7.96
C HIS A 89 7.16 -0.22 -7.01
N TYR A 90 6.48 -1.29 -6.61
CA TYR A 90 7.07 -2.44 -5.96
C TYR A 90 6.64 -3.72 -6.66
N GLY A 91 7.63 -4.48 -7.15
CA GLY A 91 7.44 -5.77 -7.81
C GLY A 91 6.88 -5.70 -9.23
N CYS A 92 6.82 -4.52 -9.88
CA CYS A 92 6.31 -4.37 -11.25
C CYS A 92 7.41 -4.40 -12.32
N ASP A 93 8.65 -4.75 -12.00
CA ASP A 93 9.83 -4.65 -12.89
C ASP A 93 9.60 -5.33 -14.25
N HIS A 94 8.93 -6.48 -14.26
CA HIS A 94 8.63 -7.24 -15.49
C HIS A 94 7.51 -6.64 -16.34
N LEU A 95 6.81 -5.62 -15.86
CA LEU A 95 5.74 -4.90 -16.59
C LEU A 95 6.24 -3.59 -17.19
N ILE A 96 7.35 -3.05 -16.68
CA ILE A 96 7.89 -1.76 -17.07
C ILE A 96 8.66 -1.91 -18.38
N GLY A 97 8.22 -1.16 -19.41
CA GLY A 97 8.99 -0.98 -20.65
C GLY A 97 9.79 0.32 -20.62
N SER A 98 9.36 1.28 -21.46
CA SER A 98 9.96 2.63 -21.53
C SER A 98 9.35 3.65 -20.54
N GLN A 99 8.45 3.22 -19.65
CA GLN A 99 7.75 4.10 -18.73
C GLN A 99 8.68 4.60 -17.60
N ASN A 100 8.41 5.82 -17.13
CA ASN A 100 9.20 6.46 -16.09
C ASN A 100 8.71 6.06 -14.69
N TYR A 101 9.15 4.90 -14.22
CA TYR A 101 8.85 4.38 -12.89
C TYR A 101 10.13 4.10 -12.10
N THR A 102 10.09 4.36 -10.80
CA THR A 102 11.17 4.06 -9.86
C THR A 102 10.78 2.91 -8.97
N SER A 103 11.60 1.86 -8.92
CA SER A 103 11.43 0.75 -7.99
C SER A 103 11.72 1.21 -6.57
N ILE A 104 10.85 0.83 -5.63
CA ILE A 104 10.97 1.22 -4.24
C ILE A 104 10.58 0.09 -3.30
N LEU A 105 11.30 -0.02 -2.20
CA LEU A 105 10.94 -0.90 -1.09
C LEU A 105 10.14 -0.12 -0.03
N PRO A 106 9.15 -0.75 0.61
CA PRO A 106 8.50 -0.15 1.76
C PRO A 106 9.50 0.06 2.90
N SER A 107 9.58 1.28 3.43
CA SER A 107 10.49 1.63 4.52
C SER A 107 9.80 1.44 5.87
N LEU A 108 10.49 0.81 6.83
CA LEU A 108 10.02 0.70 8.21
C LEU A 108 9.97 2.07 8.90
N ASP A 109 10.94 2.95 8.65
CA ASP A 109 10.93 4.31 9.19
C ASP A 109 9.69 5.07 8.73
N THR A 110 9.36 4.97 7.43
CA THR A 110 8.14 5.58 6.88
C THR A 110 6.88 4.99 7.49
N LEU A 111 6.85 3.69 7.76
CA LEU A 111 5.72 3.05 8.44
C LEU A 111 5.54 3.61 9.86
N VAL A 112 6.62 3.73 10.62
CA VAL A 112 6.61 4.27 11.99
C VAL A 112 6.20 5.75 11.98
N ASP A 113 6.75 6.56 11.07
CA ASP A 113 6.40 7.98 10.91
C ASP A 113 4.90 8.14 10.63
N LEU A 114 4.36 7.35 9.69
CA LEU A 114 2.92 7.36 9.38
C LEU A 114 2.06 6.90 10.55
N ALA A 115 2.46 5.84 11.24
CA ALA A 115 1.74 5.36 12.42
C ALA A 115 1.68 6.43 13.50
N ASN A 116 2.78 7.14 13.75
CA ASN A 116 2.82 8.24 14.72
C ASN A 116 1.98 9.45 14.27
N GLN A 117 2.11 9.85 12.99
CA GLN A 117 1.39 10.99 12.43
C GLN A 117 -0.13 10.82 12.47
N PHE A 118 -0.62 9.60 12.19
CA PHE A 118 -2.04 9.29 12.11
C PHE A 118 -2.56 8.44 13.26
N LYS A 119 -1.79 8.34 14.35
CA LYS A 119 -2.11 7.52 15.53
C LYS A 119 -3.56 7.71 15.99
N GLU A 120 -3.96 8.93 16.26
CA GLU A 120 -5.31 9.23 16.78
C GLU A 120 -6.44 8.82 15.84
N LYS A 121 -6.17 8.84 14.52
CA LYS A 121 -7.14 8.48 13.49
C LYS A 121 -7.21 6.98 13.21
N TRP A 122 -6.08 6.29 13.31
CA TRP A 122 -5.95 4.90 12.85
C TRP A 122 -5.86 3.88 13.99
N ILE A 123 -5.68 4.32 15.24
CA ILE A 123 -5.54 3.42 16.36
C ILE A 123 -6.84 2.64 16.62
N LEU A 124 -6.72 1.32 16.68
CA LEU A 124 -7.81 0.41 16.99
C LEU A 124 -7.55 -0.27 18.33
N LYS A 125 -8.39 0.04 19.31
CA LYS A 125 -8.39 -0.64 20.60
C LYS A 125 -9.15 -1.96 20.53
N ASP A 126 -10.25 -1.96 19.78
CA ASP A 126 -10.99 -3.15 19.37
C ASP A 126 -10.65 -3.47 17.92
N PHE A 127 -10.01 -4.59 17.69
CA PHE A 127 -9.55 -5.04 16.38
C PHE A 127 -10.07 -6.42 15.99
N ASP A 128 -11.11 -6.91 16.64
CA ASP A 128 -11.70 -8.23 16.35
C ASP A 128 -12.17 -8.31 14.89
N PHE A 129 -12.80 -7.25 14.41
CA PHE A 129 -13.28 -7.14 13.03
C PHE A 129 -12.24 -6.58 12.04
N LEU A 130 -11.01 -6.29 12.49
CA LEU A 130 -9.96 -5.83 11.58
C LEU A 130 -9.62 -6.96 10.60
N VAL A 131 -9.81 -6.67 9.31
CA VAL A 131 -9.46 -7.55 8.18
C VAL A 131 -8.49 -6.86 7.24
N PRO A 132 -7.71 -7.59 6.46
CA PRO A 132 -6.87 -6.99 5.42
C PRO A 132 -7.73 -6.25 4.40
N ASN A 133 -7.19 -5.14 3.85
CA ASN A 133 -7.85 -4.43 2.76
C ASN A 133 -7.70 -5.24 1.46
N TYR A 134 -8.72 -6.03 1.13
CA TYR A 134 -8.84 -6.76 -0.13
C TYR A 134 -9.46 -5.84 -1.19
N VAL A 135 -8.63 -5.30 -2.07
CA VAL A 135 -9.08 -4.36 -3.14
C VAL A 135 -9.78 -5.08 -4.29
N SER A 136 -9.47 -6.35 -4.52
CA SER A 136 -10.15 -7.21 -5.49
C SER A 136 -11.06 -8.20 -4.76
N SER A 137 -12.33 -8.25 -5.16
CA SER A 137 -13.17 -9.40 -4.81
C SER A 137 -12.56 -10.63 -5.48
N PHE A 138 -12.09 -11.60 -4.70
CA PHE A 138 -11.71 -12.90 -5.22
C PHE A 138 -12.95 -13.54 -5.84
N LYS A 139 -13.04 -13.54 -7.17
CA LYS A 139 -13.90 -14.50 -7.84
C LYS A 139 -13.13 -15.83 -7.81
N VAL A 140 -13.56 -16.72 -6.92
CA VAL A 140 -13.18 -18.14 -6.99
C VAL A 140 -13.92 -18.69 -8.21
N ASN A 141 -13.17 -18.95 -9.28
CA ASN A 141 -13.65 -19.77 -10.40
C ASN A 141 -13.44 -21.22 -10.03
#